data_f5947a265c6170560fee2ae10940c95a
#
_entry.id   f5947a265c6170560fee2ae10940c95a
#
_cell.length_a   1.000
_cell.length_b   1.000
_cell.length_c   1.000
_cell.angle_alpha   90.00
_cell.angle_beta   90.00
_cell.angle_gamma   90.00
#
_symmetry.space_group_name_H-M   'P 1'
#
loop_
_entity.id
_entity.type
_entity.pdbx_description
1 polymer ?
#
loop_
_entity_poly.entity_id
_entity_poly.type
_entity_poly.pdbx_seq_one_letter_code
_entity_poly.pdbx_strand_id
1 'polypeptide(L)'
;MQETFRQFLDRLRQTGELIDLHQPVDIRHVATLVDQAKTALFFHNIIGYDMPMVSGIIRSRERAMMALGCETYREIEDKLSEAIAKPIPPKYVKSSPAREVTLVGDDVDLYKLPIPMSSIYDGGPMITAGVVIARDRELGMNSGIYRFIVKEKALTGIDLVTPNNMRLFTERALKRGEPLPISISIGTHPVEITGSGYRAPLGVDEMAIAGGIRGEPVQLAPCQTIDMPYIADAEIVLEAEIMPTGWTYPEGRFGEFTRLMGGLHWNPLVRIKAISMRKDAIYYNLHMPWENTWLAAPTRYATIRAALRTAGVQVKDINVTLGGCAFWHAVISIKKQPGEGKNALLAALSVMDLKHVVVVDDDIDVNDPTDVEWAIATRVQGDHDIMIVSNARAKPLDPSLPQGYGVVPTGAKVGIDATIPENIPREYYERITYAYAVRAKIDDYVGGKKDSVGEAGDERAVAALAADILQAIGQSPMYFTDVAEKFATYDFRTIAQAIGHLHATEKLWQDPRGRLCVRGSQFAAKPPVK
;
A
#
# COMPACT_ATOMS: atom_id res chain seq x y z
N MET A 1 -24.34 8.64 9.55
CA MET A 1 -24.56 7.24 10.00
C MET A 1 -23.38 6.45 9.49
N GLN A 2 -22.71 5.69 10.36
CA GLN A 2 -21.53 4.90 10.00
C GLN A 2 -21.85 3.93 8.87
N GLU A 3 -20.99 3.85 7.86
CA GLU A 3 -21.08 2.78 6.89
C GLU A 3 -20.81 1.44 7.60
N THR A 4 -21.76 0.54 7.52
CA THR A 4 -21.64 -0.81 8.09
C THR A 4 -20.88 -1.72 7.14
N PHE A 5 -20.45 -2.90 7.65
CA PHE A 5 -19.85 -3.94 6.81
C PHE A 5 -20.75 -4.31 5.61
N ARG A 6 -22.06 -4.49 5.85
CA ARG A 6 -23.02 -4.84 4.78
C ARG A 6 -23.17 -3.72 3.75
N GLN A 7 -23.24 -2.46 4.19
CA GLN A 7 -23.30 -1.32 3.27
C GLN A 7 -22.04 -1.20 2.42
N PHE A 8 -20.86 -1.52 2.97
CA PHE A 8 -19.64 -1.59 2.18
C PHE A 8 -19.70 -2.71 1.12
N LEU A 9 -20.23 -3.90 1.46
CA LEU A 9 -20.44 -4.97 0.49
C LEU A 9 -21.42 -4.54 -0.62
N ASP A 10 -22.50 -3.84 -0.28
CA ASP A 10 -23.45 -3.32 -1.27
C ASP A 10 -22.82 -2.28 -2.19
N ARG A 11 -21.95 -1.43 -1.67
CA ARG A 11 -21.18 -0.49 -2.49
C ARG A 11 -20.22 -1.21 -3.44
N LEU A 12 -19.53 -2.26 -2.99
CA LEU A 12 -18.68 -3.09 -3.86
C LEU A 12 -19.50 -3.74 -4.99
N ARG A 13 -20.75 -4.20 -4.73
CA ARG A 13 -21.66 -4.69 -5.77
C ARG A 13 -22.01 -3.63 -6.78
N GLN A 14 -22.41 -2.45 -6.32
CA GLN A 14 -22.81 -1.33 -7.16
C GLN A 14 -21.69 -0.85 -8.09
N THR A 15 -20.44 -0.97 -7.66
CA THR A 15 -19.27 -0.56 -8.45
C THR A 15 -18.68 -1.70 -9.29
N GLY A 16 -19.27 -2.91 -9.25
CA GLY A 16 -18.75 -4.07 -9.98
C GLY A 16 -17.51 -4.73 -9.34
N GLU A 17 -17.17 -4.35 -8.11
CA GLU A 17 -16.01 -4.86 -7.38
C GLU A 17 -16.33 -6.11 -6.53
N LEU A 18 -17.58 -6.57 -6.53
CA LEU A 18 -18.01 -7.81 -5.89
C LEU A 18 -18.91 -8.61 -6.82
N ILE A 19 -18.64 -9.91 -6.95
CA ILE A 19 -19.41 -10.86 -7.73
C ILE A 19 -20.14 -11.81 -6.78
N ASP A 20 -21.45 -11.95 -6.96
CA ASP A 20 -22.29 -12.91 -6.23
C ASP A 20 -22.27 -14.28 -6.92
N LEU A 21 -21.85 -15.32 -6.20
CA LEU A 21 -21.82 -16.72 -6.65
C LEU A 21 -22.96 -17.49 -5.99
N HIS A 22 -23.99 -17.83 -6.80
CA HIS A 22 -25.17 -18.54 -6.32
C HIS A 22 -25.04 -20.06 -6.43
N GLN A 23 -24.11 -20.56 -7.25
CA GLN A 23 -23.87 -21.99 -7.39
C GLN A 23 -23.25 -22.56 -6.10
N PRO A 24 -23.55 -23.80 -5.73
CA PRO A 24 -22.91 -24.46 -4.60
C PRO A 24 -21.39 -24.58 -4.81
N VAL A 25 -20.62 -24.13 -3.83
CA VAL A 25 -19.15 -24.12 -3.87
C VAL A 25 -18.59 -24.99 -2.75
N ASP A 26 -17.68 -25.89 -3.07
CA ASP A 26 -16.88 -26.60 -2.08
C ASP A 26 -15.94 -25.62 -1.36
N ILE A 27 -15.96 -25.60 -0.03
CA ILE A 27 -15.16 -24.68 0.78
C ILE A 27 -13.65 -24.75 0.47
N ARG A 28 -13.15 -25.91 0.01
CA ARG A 28 -11.76 -26.12 -0.40
C ARG A 28 -11.36 -25.28 -1.62
N HIS A 29 -12.30 -24.83 -2.42
CA HIS A 29 -12.07 -24.06 -3.64
C HIS A 29 -12.07 -22.55 -3.41
N VAL A 30 -12.54 -22.07 -2.26
CA VAL A 30 -12.75 -20.65 -1.97
C VAL A 30 -11.49 -19.82 -2.25
N ALA A 31 -10.35 -20.17 -1.66
CA ALA A 31 -9.12 -19.43 -1.82
C ALA A 31 -8.67 -19.30 -3.28
N THR A 32 -8.74 -20.40 -4.05
CA THR A 32 -8.39 -20.43 -5.47
C THR A 32 -9.33 -19.55 -6.32
N LEU A 33 -10.64 -19.62 -6.06
CA LEU A 33 -11.63 -18.83 -6.79
C LEU A 33 -11.43 -17.32 -6.54
N VAL A 34 -11.22 -16.94 -5.28
CA VAL A 34 -10.93 -15.56 -4.91
C VAL A 34 -9.63 -15.08 -5.57
N ASP A 35 -8.59 -15.93 -5.64
CA ASP A 35 -7.33 -15.56 -6.28
C ASP A 35 -7.49 -15.32 -7.79
N GLN A 36 -8.28 -16.13 -8.47
CA GLN A 36 -8.55 -16.00 -9.91
C GLN A 36 -9.44 -14.81 -10.25
N ALA A 37 -10.43 -14.50 -9.39
CA ALA A 37 -11.45 -13.49 -9.70
C ALA A 37 -10.93 -12.06 -9.76
N LYS A 38 -9.88 -11.72 -9.00
CA LYS A 38 -9.37 -10.34 -8.80
C LYS A 38 -10.36 -9.38 -8.12
N THR A 39 -11.67 -9.63 -8.20
CA THR A 39 -12.75 -8.95 -7.47
C THR A 39 -13.04 -9.65 -6.15
N ALA A 40 -13.85 -9.04 -5.27
CA ALA A 40 -14.43 -9.73 -4.13
C ALA A 40 -15.43 -10.79 -4.60
N LEU A 41 -15.55 -11.90 -3.88
CA LEU A 41 -16.54 -12.93 -4.13
C LEU A 41 -17.45 -13.10 -2.93
N PHE A 42 -18.78 -13.09 -3.18
CA PHE A 42 -19.80 -13.44 -2.21
C PHE A 42 -20.36 -14.82 -2.56
N PHE A 43 -20.12 -15.79 -1.71
CA PHE A 43 -20.57 -17.17 -1.86
C PHE A 43 -21.89 -17.34 -1.12
N HIS A 44 -23.01 -17.40 -1.85
CA HIS A 44 -24.33 -17.60 -1.26
C HIS A 44 -24.53 -19.02 -0.73
N ASN A 45 -23.83 -19.99 -1.27
CA ASN A 45 -24.02 -21.40 -0.96
C ASN A 45 -22.66 -22.13 -0.85
N ILE A 46 -22.22 -22.34 0.38
CA ILE A 46 -21.05 -23.19 0.68
C ILE A 46 -21.55 -24.58 1.05
N ILE A 47 -21.12 -25.59 0.31
CA ILE A 47 -21.58 -26.98 0.52
C ILE A 47 -21.31 -27.43 1.97
N GLY A 48 -22.37 -27.84 2.66
CA GLY A 48 -22.32 -28.32 4.05
C GLY A 48 -22.46 -27.23 5.11
N TYR A 49 -22.73 -25.96 4.72
CA TYR A 49 -22.94 -24.85 5.65
C TYR A 49 -24.20 -24.05 5.28
N ASP A 50 -24.92 -23.58 6.29
CA ASP A 50 -26.09 -22.72 6.12
C ASP A 50 -25.75 -21.22 6.06
N MET A 51 -24.49 -20.89 6.22
CA MET A 51 -23.98 -19.51 6.30
C MET A 51 -23.26 -19.11 5.02
N PRO A 52 -23.62 -17.96 4.40
CA PRO A 52 -22.88 -17.41 3.27
C PRO A 52 -21.50 -16.89 3.70
N MET A 53 -20.60 -16.76 2.71
CA MET A 53 -19.24 -16.26 2.93
C MET A 53 -18.89 -15.14 1.96
N VAL A 54 -18.08 -14.19 2.41
CA VAL A 54 -17.44 -13.22 1.54
C VAL A 54 -15.92 -13.25 1.73
N SER A 55 -15.17 -13.03 0.64
CA SER A 55 -13.71 -12.97 0.68
C SER A 55 -13.16 -12.08 -0.43
N GLY A 56 -11.97 -11.52 -0.25
CA GLY A 56 -11.30 -10.68 -1.23
C GLY A 56 -11.79 -9.24 -1.27
N ILE A 57 -12.44 -8.72 -0.22
CA ILE A 57 -13.08 -7.39 -0.23
C ILE A 57 -12.08 -6.23 -0.29
N ILE A 58 -10.86 -6.40 0.23
CA ILE A 58 -9.79 -5.39 0.21
C ILE A 58 -8.53 -5.96 -0.48
N ARG A 59 -8.68 -6.39 -1.74
CA ARG A 59 -7.58 -7.01 -2.47
C ARG A 59 -6.85 -6.04 -3.43
N SER A 60 -7.29 -4.81 -3.54
CA SER A 60 -6.67 -3.81 -4.42
C SER A 60 -6.53 -2.46 -3.72
N ARG A 61 -5.70 -1.59 -4.33
CA ARG A 61 -5.52 -0.20 -3.89
C ARG A 61 -6.84 0.55 -3.94
N GLU A 62 -7.60 0.37 -5.00
CA GLU A 62 -8.89 1.03 -5.26
C GLU A 62 -9.91 0.65 -4.19
N ARG A 63 -10.01 -0.64 -3.84
CA ARG A 63 -10.90 -1.09 -2.76
C ARG A 63 -10.46 -0.63 -1.39
N ALA A 64 -9.14 -0.50 -1.15
CA ALA A 64 -8.63 0.11 0.08
C ALA A 64 -8.99 1.60 0.17
N MET A 65 -8.85 2.36 -0.93
CA MET A 65 -9.29 3.75 -1.02
C MET A 65 -10.80 3.87 -0.79
N MET A 66 -11.59 3.01 -1.45
CA MET A 66 -13.03 2.94 -1.29
C MET A 66 -13.43 2.68 0.17
N ALA A 67 -12.83 1.67 0.82
CA ALA A 67 -13.11 1.33 2.22
C ALA A 67 -12.82 2.47 3.19
N LEU A 68 -11.77 3.24 2.91
CA LEU A 68 -11.35 4.37 3.75
C LEU A 68 -12.01 5.70 3.34
N GLY A 69 -12.87 5.70 2.29
CA GLY A 69 -13.57 6.89 1.81
C GLY A 69 -12.60 7.95 1.28
N CYS A 70 -11.59 7.53 0.49
CA CYS A 70 -10.57 8.37 -0.10
C CYS A 70 -10.59 8.25 -1.63
N GLU A 71 -10.30 9.34 -2.34
CA GLU A 71 -10.20 9.36 -3.81
C GLU A 71 -8.77 9.07 -4.28
N THR A 72 -7.79 9.40 -3.44
CA THR A 72 -6.37 9.17 -3.71
C THR A 72 -5.72 8.40 -2.58
N TYR A 73 -4.63 7.71 -2.90
CA TYR A 73 -3.87 6.98 -1.88
C TYR A 73 -3.19 7.93 -0.87
N ARG A 74 -2.86 9.15 -1.31
CA ARG A 74 -2.32 10.19 -0.43
C ARG A 74 -3.32 10.61 0.64
N GLU A 75 -4.60 10.73 0.30
CA GLU A 75 -5.65 11.03 1.28
C GLU A 75 -5.75 9.97 2.38
N ILE A 76 -5.48 8.69 2.05
CA ILE A 76 -5.38 7.62 3.05
C ILE A 76 -4.27 7.93 4.06
N GLU A 77 -3.10 8.36 3.59
CA GLU A 77 -1.97 8.69 4.46
C GLU A 77 -2.28 9.86 5.39
N ASP A 78 -2.86 10.92 4.84
CA ASP A 78 -3.25 12.11 5.59
C ASP A 78 -4.31 11.77 6.62
N LYS A 79 -5.34 11.01 6.24
CA LYS A 79 -6.42 10.53 7.12
C LYS A 79 -5.91 9.68 8.28
N LEU A 80 -5.00 8.75 7.99
CA LEU A 80 -4.39 7.92 9.03
C LEU A 80 -3.49 8.72 9.97
N SER A 81 -2.70 9.63 9.42
CA SER A 81 -1.86 10.53 10.22
C SER A 81 -2.70 11.39 11.16
N GLU A 82 -3.83 11.90 10.67
CA GLU A 82 -4.77 12.66 11.49
C GLU A 82 -5.45 11.78 12.56
N ALA A 83 -5.90 10.58 12.19
CA ALA A 83 -6.52 9.63 13.12
C ALA A 83 -5.59 9.22 14.26
N ILE A 84 -4.31 9.01 13.96
CA ILE A 84 -3.27 8.71 14.97
C ILE A 84 -3.03 9.92 15.89
N ALA A 85 -3.00 11.13 15.32
CA ALA A 85 -2.78 12.36 16.10
C ALA A 85 -4.01 12.78 16.93
N LYS A 86 -5.23 12.45 16.46
CA LYS A 86 -6.51 12.83 17.06
C LYS A 86 -7.45 11.62 17.14
N PRO A 87 -7.13 10.58 17.93
CA PRO A 87 -7.96 9.41 18.04
C PRO A 87 -9.33 9.75 18.66
N ILE A 88 -10.39 9.09 18.18
CA ILE A 88 -11.75 9.26 18.70
C ILE A 88 -12.13 8.02 19.52
N PRO A 89 -12.26 8.15 20.86
CA PRO A 89 -12.57 7.02 21.74
C PRO A 89 -13.86 6.28 21.34
N PRO A 90 -13.94 4.96 21.52
CA PRO A 90 -15.12 4.18 21.21
C PRO A 90 -16.30 4.54 22.11
N LYS A 91 -17.53 4.30 21.62
CA LYS A 91 -18.79 4.48 22.36
C LYS A 91 -19.39 3.13 22.71
N TYR A 92 -19.73 2.93 23.97
CA TYR A 92 -20.39 1.70 24.42
C TYR A 92 -21.90 1.77 24.19
N VAL A 93 -22.44 0.68 23.59
CA VAL A 93 -23.88 0.50 23.31
C VAL A 93 -24.41 -0.71 24.05
N LYS A 94 -25.74 -0.75 24.33
CA LYS A 94 -26.37 -1.84 25.08
C LYS A 94 -26.83 -2.99 24.20
N SER A 95 -27.11 -2.74 22.93
CA SER A 95 -27.63 -3.72 21.97
C SER A 95 -26.72 -3.81 20.75
N SER A 96 -26.71 -4.99 20.14
CA SER A 96 -25.95 -5.28 18.93
C SER A 96 -26.71 -6.32 18.09
N PRO A 97 -26.76 -6.17 16.76
CA PRO A 97 -27.35 -7.17 15.89
C PRO A 97 -26.60 -8.52 15.92
N ALA A 98 -25.34 -8.54 16.31
CA ALA A 98 -24.59 -9.79 16.51
C ALA A 98 -25.10 -10.65 17.68
N ARG A 99 -26.15 -10.22 18.40
CA ARG A 99 -26.77 -10.97 19.51
C ARG A 99 -28.09 -11.65 19.14
N GLU A 100 -28.48 -11.69 17.90
CA GLU A 100 -29.75 -12.33 17.51
C GLU A 100 -29.76 -13.83 17.72
N VAL A 101 -28.60 -14.48 17.57
CA VAL A 101 -28.38 -15.89 17.89
C VAL A 101 -27.16 -15.99 18.81
N THR A 102 -27.26 -16.74 19.90
CA THR A 102 -26.13 -16.97 20.81
C THR A 102 -26.05 -18.45 21.19
N LEU A 103 -24.90 -19.04 20.96
CA LEU A 103 -24.53 -20.40 21.35
C LEU A 103 -23.58 -20.34 22.53
N VAL A 104 -23.88 -21.02 23.63
CA VAL A 104 -23.07 -21.02 24.87
C VAL A 104 -22.85 -22.43 25.38
N GLY A 105 -21.76 -22.64 26.12
CA GLY A 105 -21.45 -23.92 26.74
C GLY A 105 -21.28 -25.03 25.71
N ASP A 106 -22.07 -26.10 25.83
CA ASP A 106 -22.00 -27.27 24.96
C ASP A 106 -22.54 -27.05 23.55
N ASP A 107 -23.30 -25.97 23.32
CA ASP A 107 -23.81 -25.57 22.00
C ASP A 107 -22.76 -24.85 21.15
N VAL A 108 -21.63 -24.43 21.74
CA VAL A 108 -20.52 -23.83 21.01
C VAL A 108 -19.93 -24.82 20.03
N ASP A 109 -20.02 -24.49 18.75
CA ASP A 109 -19.53 -25.35 17.68
C ASP A 109 -18.98 -24.53 16.50
N LEU A 110 -17.65 -24.43 16.42
CA LEU A 110 -16.94 -23.75 15.34
C LEU A 110 -17.12 -24.43 13.98
N TYR A 111 -17.49 -25.73 13.95
CA TYR A 111 -17.71 -26.45 12.69
C TYR A 111 -19.00 -26.01 11.98
N LYS A 112 -19.85 -25.22 12.63
CA LYS A 112 -21.01 -24.56 11.99
C LYS A 112 -20.60 -23.32 11.17
N LEU A 113 -19.41 -22.79 11.38
CA LEU A 113 -18.89 -21.64 10.62
C LEU A 113 -18.13 -22.15 9.39
N PRO A 114 -18.32 -21.55 8.21
CA PRO A 114 -17.60 -21.94 6.99
C PRO A 114 -16.16 -21.41 7.02
N ILE A 115 -15.31 -22.01 7.84
CA ILE A 115 -13.90 -21.63 8.03
C ILE A 115 -13.04 -22.38 7.00
N PRO A 116 -12.49 -21.71 5.95
CA PRO A 116 -11.75 -22.38 4.91
C PRO A 116 -10.27 -22.59 5.27
N MET A 117 -9.58 -23.32 4.40
CA MET A 117 -8.12 -23.31 4.26
C MET A 117 -7.72 -22.34 3.17
N SER A 118 -6.57 -21.68 3.31
CA SER A 118 -6.03 -20.75 2.30
C SER A 118 -5.01 -21.42 1.38
N SER A 119 -4.24 -22.39 1.87
CA SER A 119 -3.16 -23.06 1.16
C SER A 119 -3.19 -24.57 1.36
N ILE A 120 -2.65 -25.32 0.39
CA ILE A 120 -2.50 -26.78 0.48
C ILE A 120 -1.57 -27.23 1.62
N TYR A 121 -0.78 -26.33 2.17
CA TYR A 121 0.16 -26.61 3.27
C TYR A 121 -0.32 -26.06 4.61
N ASP A 122 -1.52 -25.50 4.69
CA ASP A 122 -2.06 -25.02 5.97
C ASP A 122 -2.26 -26.19 6.95
N GLY A 123 -2.02 -25.95 8.23
CA GLY A 123 -2.18 -26.95 9.29
C GLY A 123 -3.62 -27.30 9.61
N GLY A 124 -4.60 -26.60 9.05
CA GLY A 124 -6.04 -26.80 9.22
C GLY A 124 -6.86 -25.56 8.86
N PRO A 125 -8.20 -25.60 9.01
CA PRO A 125 -9.04 -24.43 8.82
C PRO A 125 -8.69 -23.31 9.80
N MET A 126 -8.62 -22.05 9.30
CA MET A 126 -8.21 -20.92 10.11
C MET A 126 -9.16 -19.73 9.98
N ILE A 127 -9.52 -19.14 11.10
CA ILE A 127 -10.17 -17.82 11.15
C ILE A 127 -9.11 -16.79 10.86
N THR A 128 -9.29 -15.99 9.80
CA THR A 128 -8.27 -15.03 9.32
C THR A 128 -8.68 -13.57 9.47
N ALA A 129 -9.98 -13.27 9.57
CA ALA A 129 -10.52 -11.90 9.60
C ALA A 129 -11.01 -11.48 11.00
N GLY A 130 -10.49 -12.09 12.07
CA GLY A 130 -10.90 -11.78 13.44
C GLY A 130 -10.24 -10.50 13.97
N VAL A 131 -11.04 -9.48 14.28
CA VAL A 131 -10.60 -8.35 15.10
C VAL A 131 -10.70 -8.75 16.55
N VAL A 132 -9.56 -8.83 17.23
CA VAL A 132 -9.46 -9.28 18.61
C VAL A 132 -9.32 -8.08 19.54
N ILE A 133 -10.12 -8.03 20.60
CA ILE A 133 -9.98 -7.06 21.68
C ILE A 133 -9.62 -7.80 22.97
N ALA A 134 -8.58 -7.32 23.66
CA ALA A 134 -8.14 -7.79 24.97
C ALA A 134 -7.91 -6.62 25.91
N ARG A 135 -7.91 -6.90 27.23
CA ARG A 135 -7.60 -5.91 28.26
C ARG A 135 -6.59 -6.48 29.25
N ASP A 136 -5.51 -5.75 29.49
CA ASP A 136 -4.68 -5.95 30.69
C ASP A 136 -5.12 -4.97 31.79
N ARG A 137 -5.08 -5.40 33.05
CA ARG A 137 -5.56 -4.63 34.20
C ARG A 137 -4.83 -3.29 34.41
N GLU A 138 -3.56 -3.22 34.02
CA GLU A 138 -2.71 -2.03 34.21
C GLU A 138 -2.42 -1.30 32.92
N LEU A 139 -2.39 -2.04 31.78
CA LEU A 139 -1.93 -1.50 30.50
C LEU A 139 -3.08 -1.08 29.57
N GLY A 140 -4.35 -1.33 29.97
CA GLY A 140 -5.53 -0.91 29.24
C GLY A 140 -5.94 -1.87 28.14
N MET A 141 -6.62 -1.33 27.10
CA MET A 141 -7.15 -2.08 25.97
C MET A 141 -6.08 -2.23 24.88
N ASN A 142 -6.17 -3.31 24.14
CA ASN A 142 -5.45 -3.52 22.88
C ASN A 142 -6.36 -4.22 21.90
N SER A 143 -6.28 -3.85 20.64
CA SER A 143 -6.89 -4.62 19.56
C SER A 143 -5.88 -4.99 18.48
N GLY A 144 -6.19 -6.06 17.72
CA GLY A 144 -5.32 -6.55 16.67
C GLY A 144 -5.98 -7.61 15.82
N ILE A 145 -5.36 -7.94 14.69
CA ILE A 145 -5.81 -9.02 13.82
C ILE A 145 -4.94 -10.24 14.07
N TYR A 146 -5.58 -11.36 14.42
CA TYR A 146 -4.89 -12.61 14.69
C TYR A 146 -5.56 -13.76 13.95
N ARG A 147 -4.77 -14.77 13.59
CA ARG A 147 -5.28 -16.01 13.02
C ARG A 147 -5.52 -17.04 14.13
N PHE A 148 -6.57 -17.86 13.95
CA PHE A 148 -6.92 -18.92 14.87
C PHE A 148 -7.09 -20.22 14.09
N ILE A 149 -6.27 -21.21 14.36
CA ILE A 149 -6.45 -22.56 13.81
C ILE A 149 -7.49 -23.32 14.62
N VAL A 150 -8.50 -23.85 13.94
CA VAL A 150 -9.53 -24.69 14.59
C VAL A 150 -8.92 -26.02 14.99
N LYS A 151 -9.07 -26.42 16.25
CA LYS A 151 -8.60 -27.71 16.78
C LYS A 151 -9.75 -28.62 17.18
N GLU A 152 -10.80 -28.05 17.79
CA GLU A 152 -12.00 -28.75 18.22
C GLU A 152 -13.21 -27.82 18.09
N LYS A 153 -14.42 -28.32 18.36
CA LYS A 153 -15.67 -27.53 18.25
C LYS A 153 -15.66 -26.23 19.06
N ALA A 154 -14.89 -26.16 20.16
CA ALA A 154 -14.79 -25.00 21.03
C ALA A 154 -13.34 -24.65 21.37
N LEU A 155 -12.36 -25.11 20.59
CA LEU A 155 -10.94 -24.91 20.87
C LEU A 155 -10.20 -24.50 19.60
N THR A 156 -9.36 -23.47 19.72
CA THR A 156 -8.42 -23.01 18.68
C THR A 156 -7.02 -22.80 19.23
N GLY A 157 -6.03 -22.65 18.36
CA GLY A 157 -4.79 -21.95 18.67
C GLY A 157 -4.91 -20.47 18.30
N ILE A 158 -3.98 -19.63 18.75
CA ILE A 158 -3.79 -18.25 18.33
C ILE A 158 -2.32 -18.00 18.05
N ASP A 159 -1.97 -17.43 16.89
CA ASP A 159 -0.56 -17.11 16.60
C ASP A 159 -0.07 -15.85 17.33
N LEU A 160 0.81 -16.04 18.30
CA LEU A 160 1.43 -14.99 19.11
C LEU A 160 2.97 -15.10 19.14
N VAL A 161 3.58 -15.44 18.01
CA VAL A 161 5.04 -15.60 17.89
C VAL A 161 5.75 -14.24 17.92
N THR A 162 5.21 -13.26 17.21
CA THR A 162 5.81 -11.92 17.13
C THR A 162 5.57 -11.14 18.43
N PRO A 163 6.60 -10.51 19.03
CA PRO A 163 6.41 -9.62 20.17
C PRO A 163 5.51 -8.43 19.82
N ASN A 164 4.37 -8.35 20.51
CA ASN A 164 3.37 -7.29 20.41
C ASN A 164 2.60 -7.14 21.73
N ASN A 165 1.68 -6.18 21.80
CA ASN A 165 0.92 -5.91 23.03
C ASN A 165 0.06 -7.11 23.46
N MET A 166 -0.60 -7.83 22.53
CA MET A 166 -1.39 -9.02 22.85
C MET A 166 -0.52 -10.14 23.47
N ARG A 167 0.67 -10.36 22.92
CA ARG A 167 1.62 -11.32 23.50
C ARG A 167 2.01 -10.90 24.90
N LEU A 168 2.33 -9.62 25.13
CA LEU A 168 2.63 -9.09 26.45
C LEU A 168 1.48 -9.34 27.44
N PHE A 169 0.23 -9.06 27.03
CA PHE A 169 -0.95 -9.29 27.88
C PHE A 169 -1.11 -10.79 28.23
N THR A 170 -0.89 -11.66 27.24
CA THR A 170 -0.93 -13.12 27.44
C THR A 170 0.16 -13.58 28.39
N GLU A 171 1.41 -13.09 28.26
CA GLU A 171 2.53 -13.42 29.15
C GLU A 171 2.27 -12.94 30.59
N ARG A 172 1.65 -11.77 30.76
CA ARG A 172 1.26 -11.24 32.07
C ARG A 172 0.15 -12.06 32.73
N ALA A 173 -0.87 -12.46 31.96
CA ALA A 173 -1.93 -13.34 32.44
C ALA A 173 -1.37 -14.73 32.82
N LEU A 174 -0.51 -15.31 31.99
CA LEU A 174 0.16 -16.57 32.26
C LEU A 174 0.99 -16.54 33.56
N LYS A 175 1.73 -15.45 33.80
CA LYS A 175 2.48 -15.28 35.09
C LYS A 175 1.58 -15.27 36.31
N ARG A 176 0.31 -14.87 36.15
CA ARG A 176 -0.69 -14.93 37.24
C ARG A 176 -1.42 -16.29 37.34
N GLY A 177 -1.17 -17.20 36.39
CA GLY A 177 -1.91 -18.46 36.25
C GLY A 177 -3.37 -18.28 35.80
N GLU A 178 -3.68 -17.14 35.20
CA GLU A 178 -5.05 -16.76 34.80
C GLU A 178 -5.22 -16.87 33.27
N PRO A 179 -6.42 -17.24 32.76
CA PRO A 179 -6.73 -17.06 31.35
C PRO A 179 -6.85 -15.57 31.02
N LEU A 180 -6.54 -15.19 29.77
CA LEU A 180 -6.77 -13.85 29.25
C LEU A 180 -8.08 -13.82 28.46
N PRO A 181 -9.12 -13.13 28.94
CA PRO A 181 -10.36 -12.95 28.18
C PRO A 181 -10.11 -12.13 26.91
N ILE A 182 -10.68 -12.58 25.79
CA ILE A 182 -10.65 -11.89 24.49
C ILE A 182 -12.01 -11.98 23.80
N SER A 183 -12.38 -10.94 23.06
CA SER A 183 -13.47 -11.01 22.09
C SER A 183 -12.90 -11.02 20.68
N ILE A 184 -13.51 -11.76 19.77
CA ILE A 184 -13.11 -11.88 18.37
C ILE A 184 -14.32 -11.50 17.52
N SER A 185 -14.24 -10.36 16.84
CA SER A 185 -15.29 -9.87 15.94
C SER A 185 -14.94 -10.20 14.49
N ILE A 186 -15.83 -10.90 13.78
CA ILE A 186 -15.69 -11.32 12.39
C ILE A 186 -16.78 -10.64 11.56
N GLY A 187 -16.44 -10.18 10.34
CA GLY A 187 -17.38 -9.45 9.50
C GLY A 187 -17.59 -8.02 10.03
N THR A 188 -16.51 -7.31 10.25
CA THR A 188 -16.48 -5.89 10.60
C THR A 188 -16.10 -5.06 9.39
N HIS A 189 -16.42 -3.77 9.38
CA HIS A 189 -16.00 -2.89 8.29
C HIS A 189 -14.46 -2.82 8.22
N PRO A 190 -13.85 -2.69 7.02
CA PRO A 190 -12.39 -2.65 6.88
C PRO A 190 -11.67 -1.57 7.69
N VAL A 191 -12.34 -0.50 8.06
CA VAL A 191 -11.78 0.56 8.92
C VAL A 191 -11.36 0.04 10.28
N GLU A 192 -12.18 -0.82 10.93
CA GLU A 192 -11.84 -1.43 12.23
C GLU A 192 -10.63 -2.36 12.08
N ILE A 193 -10.57 -3.09 10.97
CA ILE A 193 -9.45 -3.98 10.68
C ILE A 193 -8.17 -3.16 10.47
N THR A 194 -8.24 -2.07 9.67
CA THR A 194 -7.10 -1.18 9.44
C THR A 194 -6.63 -0.51 10.72
N GLY A 195 -7.55 0.01 11.54
CA GLY A 195 -7.23 0.61 12.83
C GLY A 195 -6.57 -0.38 13.78
N SER A 196 -7.12 -1.60 13.90
CA SER A 196 -6.53 -2.69 14.71
C SER A 196 -5.20 -3.20 14.17
N GLY A 197 -4.93 -3.02 12.88
CA GLY A 197 -3.64 -3.36 12.25
C GLY A 197 -2.53 -2.34 12.53
N TYR A 198 -2.84 -1.18 13.09
CA TYR A 198 -1.84 -0.21 13.50
C TYR A 198 -1.11 -0.69 14.76
N ARG A 199 0.20 -0.54 14.78
CA ARG A 199 1.01 -0.85 15.97
C ARG A 199 1.04 0.34 16.91
N ALA A 200 0.00 0.47 17.69
CA ALA A 200 -0.09 1.54 18.67
C ALA A 200 0.97 1.36 19.79
N PRO A 201 1.51 2.46 20.32
CA PRO A 201 2.24 2.43 21.57
C PRO A 201 1.39 1.86 22.69
N LEU A 202 2.05 1.28 23.70
CA LEU A 202 1.37 0.73 24.86
C LEU A 202 0.49 1.80 25.54
N GLY A 203 -0.77 1.45 25.84
CA GLY A 203 -1.75 2.36 26.44
C GLY A 203 -2.54 3.20 25.42
N VAL A 204 -2.27 3.07 24.13
CA VAL A 204 -3.09 3.67 23.07
C VAL A 204 -4.09 2.62 22.55
N ASP A 205 -5.37 2.98 22.53
CA ASP A 205 -6.46 2.10 22.07
C ASP A 205 -6.61 2.20 20.55
N GLU A 206 -6.38 1.08 19.85
CA GLU A 206 -6.51 0.99 18.39
C GLU A 206 -7.96 1.20 17.93
N MET A 207 -8.96 0.94 18.77
CA MET A 207 -10.36 1.26 18.45
C MET A 207 -10.60 2.77 18.42
N ALA A 208 -9.86 3.54 19.21
CA ALA A 208 -9.91 5.00 19.11
C ALA A 208 -9.26 5.51 17.82
N ILE A 209 -8.21 4.83 17.32
CA ILE A 209 -7.63 5.14 16.01
C ILE A 209 -8.61 4.80 14.88
N ALA A 210 -9.28 3.64 14.96
CA ALA A 210 -10.36 3.29 14.03
C ALA A 210 -11.48 4.34 14.02
N GLY A 211 -11.85 4.86 15.20
CA GLY A 211 -12.77 5.98 15.34
C GLY A 211 -12.28 7.25 14.64
N GLY A 212 -11.00 7.58 14.79
CA GLY A 212 -10.36 8.69 14.07
C GLY A 212 -10.40 8.52 12.54
N ILE A 213 -10.15 7.32 12.04
CA ILE A 213 -10.28 7.00 10.60
C ILE A 213 -11.73 7.17 10.13
N ARG A 214 -12.72 6.74 10.92
CA ARG A 214 -14.15 6.91 10.62
C ARG A 214 -14.62 8.37 10.71
N GLY A 215 -13.97 9.18 11.52
CA GLY A 215 -14.46 10.51 11.92
C GLY A 215 -15.57 10.48 12.97
N GLU A 216 -15.87 9.31 13.56
CA GLU A 216 -16.87 9.11 14.61
C GLU A 216 -16.52 7.85 15.46
N PRO A 217 -17.01 7.77 16.72
CA PRO A 217 -16.70 6.67 17.62
C PRO A 217 -17.09 5.29 17.07
N VAL A 218 -16.20 4.30 17.14
CA VAL A 218 -16.55 2.88 16.94
C VAL A 218 -17.51 2.46 18.05
N GLN A 219 -18.60 1.78 17.69
CA GLN A 219 -19.56 1.28 18.68
C GLN A 219 -19.11 -0.10 19.21
N LEU A 220 -19.00 -0.20 20.54
CA LEU A 220 -18.65 -1.45 21.23
C LEU A 220 -19.82 -1.90 22.10
N ALA A 221 -20.13 -3.21 22.08
CA ALA A 221 -21.14 -3.83 22.94
C ALA A 221 -20.46 -4.80 23.94
N PRO A 222 -21.02 -5.01 25.13
CA PRO A 222 -20.44 -5.92 26.11
C PRO A 222 -20.68 -7.38 25.73
N CYS A 223 -19.70 -8.24 25.95
CA CYS A 223 -19.82 -9.70 25.90
C CYS A 223 -20.80 -10.22 26.99
N GLN A 224 -21.25 -11.47 26.87
CA GLN A 224 -22.18 -12.10 27.83
C GLN A 224 -21.47 -13.00 28.84
N THR A 225 -20.43 -13.70 28.40
CA THR A 225 -19.76 -14.75 29.19
C THR A 225 -18.40 -14.31 29.74
N ILE A 226 -17.89 -13.18 29.27
CA ILE A 226 -16.60 -12.59 29.67
C ILE A 226 -16.73 -11.07 29.84
N ASP A 227 -15.89 -10.46 30.68
CA ASP A 227 -15.84 -9.00 30.87
C ASP A 227 -15.00 -8.34 29.77
N MET A 228 -15.47 -8.39 28.54
CA MET A 228 -14.86 -7.77 27.37
C MET A 228 -15.89 -7.11 26.48
N PRO A 229 -15.54 -6.01 25.77
CA PRO A 229 -16.38 -5.47 24.70
C PRO A 229 -16.03 -6.14 23.36
N TYR A 230 -16.94 -6.04 22.40
CA TYR A 230 -16.75 -6.41 21.00
C TYR A 230 -17.31 -5.34 20.05
N ILE A 231 -16.95 -5.37 18.78
CA ILE A 231 -17.45 -4.41 17.78
C ILE A 231 -18.94 -4.69 17.52
N ALA A 232 -19.80 -3.73 17.85
CA ALA A 232 -21.24 -3.92 17.91
C ALA A 232 -21.89 -4.28 16.57
N ASP A 233 -21.31 -3.85 15.44
CA ASP A 233 -21.82 -4.11 14.08
C ASP A 233 -21.22 -5.38 13.43
N ALA A 234 -20.47 -6.20 14.17
CA ALA A 234 -19.93 -7.45 13.65
C ALA A 234 -21.03 -8.41 13.16
N GLU A 235 -20.69 -9.28 12.23
CA GLU A 235 -21.56 -10.37 11.78
C GLU A 235 -21.56 -11.52 12.80
N ILE A 236 -20.36 -11.86 13.30
CA ILE A 236 -20.12 -12.97 14.25
C ILE A 236 -19.16 -12.48 15.33
N VAL A 237 -19.42 -12.88 16.56
CA VAL A 237 -18.57 -12.60 17.73
C VAL A 237 -18.27 -13.90 18.46
N LEU A 238 -16.98 -14.17 18.68
CA LEU A 238 -16.53 -15.26 19.54
C LEU A 238 -16.08 -14.66 20.87
N GLU A 239 -16.69 -15.10 21.97
CA GLU A 239 -16.24 -14.77 23.32
C GLU A 239 -15.30 -15.90 23.77
N ALA A 240 -14.07 -15.57 24.14
CA ALA A 240 -13.03 -16.56 24.29
C ALA A 240 -12.03 -16.23 25.42
N GLU A 241 -11.23 -17.22 25.78
CA GLU A 241 -10.15 -17.10 26.74
C GLU A 241 -8.88 -17.72 26.19
N ILE A 242 -7.77 -16.95 26.14
CA ILE A 242 -6.46 -17.53 25.92
C ILE A 242 -6.06 -18.27 27.21
N MET A 243 -5.86 -19.57 27.07
CA MET A 243 -5.60 -20.46 28.21
C MET A 243 -4.19 -20.23 28.79
N PRO A 244 -4.00 -20.36 30.10
CA PRO A 244 -2.69 -20.20 30.75
C PRO A 244 -1.79 -21.44 30.53
N THR A 245 -1.80 -21.99 29.33
CA THR A 245 -0.96 -23.14 28.93
C THR A 245 0.40 -22.73 28.39
N GLY A 246 0.58 -21.43 28.13
CA GLY A 246 1.79 -20.92 27.48
C GLY A 246 1.92 -21.37 26.02
N TRP A 247 3.10 -21.23 25.47
CA TRP A 247 3.44 -21.57 24.08
C TRP A 247 3.82 -23.05 23.97
N THR A 248 2.85 -23.93 24.14
CA THR A 248 3.05 -25.39 24.27
C THR A 248 2.36 -26.23 23.21
N TYR A 249 1.54 -25.63 22.36
CA TYR A 249 0.81 -26.37 21.31
C TYR A 249 1.36 -26.02 19.92
N PRO A 250 1.58 -27.04 19.06
CA PRO A 250 2.04 -26.81 17.69
C PRO A 250 0.92 -26.18 16.86
N GLU A 251 1.28 -25.15 16.12
CA GLU A 251 0.42 -24.46 15.17
C GLU A 251 1.17 -24.12 13.91
N GLY A 252 0.55 -24.31 12.80
CA GLY A 252 1.08 -23.98 11.49
C GLY A 252 0.84 -25.15 10.51
N ARG A 253 1.30 -25.07 9.31
CA ARG A 253 1.88 -23.92 8.64
C ARG A 253 0.76 -22.97 8.20
N PHE A 254 1.10 -21.75 7.78
CA PHE A 254 0.15 -20.79 7.23
C PHE A 254 0.83 -19.90 6.18
N GLY A 255 0.09 -19.50 5.14
CA GLY A 255 0.58 -18.59 4.11
C GLY A 255 0.74 -17.16 4.66
N GLU A 256 1.96 -16.64 4.61
CA GLU A 256 2.29 -15.33 5.18
C GLU A 256 2.18 -14.20 4.14
N PHE A 257 2.17 -12.94 4.60
CA PHE A 257 2.21 -11.75 3.74
C PHE A 257 3.39 -11.74 2.76
N THR A 258 4.44 -12.50 3.06
CA THR A 258 5.62 -12.70 2.20
C THR A 258 5.35 -13.52 0.95
N ARG A 259 4.15 -14.06 0.79
CA ARG A 259 3.76 -15.05 -0.22
C ARG A 259 4.50 -16.39 -0.09
N LEU A 260 5.06 -16.62 1.09
CA LEU A 260 5.73 -17.87 1.46
C LEU A 260 4.95 -18.54 2.60
N MET A 261 5.14 -19.82 2.75
CA MET A 261 4.60 -20.55 3.89
C MET A 261 5.45 -20.29 5.14
N GLY A 262 4.81 -19.86 6.21
CA GLY A 262 5.42 -19.81 7.54
C GLY A 262 5.82 -21.20 8.05
N GLY A 263 6.59 -21.22 9.12
CA GLY A 263 7.03 -22.44 9.82
C GLY A 263 5.94 -23.01 10.74
N LEU A 264 6.30 -24.10 11.42
CA LEU A 264 5.58 -24.59 12.58
C LEU A 264 5.92 -23.69 13.78
N HIS A 265 4.92 -23.21 14.46
CA HIS A 265 5.06 -22.39 15.66
C HIS A 265 4.51 -23.13 16.88
N TRP A 266 4.92 -22.71 18.06
CA TRP A 266 4.34 -23.12 19.32
C TRP A 266 3.51 -21.97 19.86
N ASN A 267 2.25 -22.22 20.20
CA ASN A 267 1.30 -21.18 20.54
C ASN A 267 0.40 -21.58 21.72
N PRO A 268 -0.28 -20.62 22.38
CA PRO A 268 -1.27 -20.93 23.40
C PRO A 268 -2.57 -21.40 22.78
N LEU A 269 -3.35 -22.14 23.56
CA LEU A 269 -4.72 -22.53 23.22
C LEU A 269 -5.71 -21.42 23.56
N VAL A 270 -6.80 -21.38 22.81
CA VAL A 270 -7.93 -20.47 23.01
C VAL A 270 -9.21 -21.28 23.13
N ARG A 271 -9.92 -21.13 24.25
CA ARG A 271 -11.23 -21.75 24.48
C ARG A 271 -12.33 -20.76 24.13
N ILE A 272 -13.24 -21.16 23.26
CA ILE A 272 -14.43 -20.40 22.91
C ILE A 272 -15.52 -20.68 23.93
N LYS A 273 -16.04 -19.61 24.55
CA LYS A 273 -17.08 -19.66 25.59
C LYS A 273 -18.47 -19.45 25.02
N ALA A 274 -18.57 -18.60 23.99
CA ALA A 274 -19.83 -18.34 23.29
C ALA A 274 -19.56 -17.93 21.84
N ILE A 275 -20.53 -18.21 20.97
CA ILE A 275 -20.62 -17.72 19.60
C ILE A 275 -21.92 -16.94 19.51
N SER A 276 -21.84 -15.64 19.30
CA SER A 276 -22.98 -14.76 19.02
C SER A 276 -22.93 -14.31 17.57
N MET A 277 -24.08 -14.25 16.88
CA MET A 277 -24.14 -13.89 15.48
C MET A 277 -25.50 -13.30 15.09
N ARG A 278 -25.54 -12.62 13.95
CA ARG A 278 -26.79 -12.24 13.28
C ARG A 278 -27.51 -13.53 12.80
N LYS A 279 -28.82 -13.48 12.65
CA LYS A 279 -29.60 -14.63 12.13
C LYS A 279 -29.18 -15.00 10.70
N ASP A 280 -28.86 -14.00 9.90
CA ASP A 280 -28.42 -14.10 8.52
C ASP A 280 -26.93 -13.70 8.40
N ALA A 281 -26.11 -14.15 9.35
CA ALA A 281 -24.69 -13.79 9.44
C ALA A 281 -23.92 -14.13 8.17
N ILE A 282 -22.99 -13.27 7.81
CA ILE A 282 -22.04 -13.43 6.71
C ILE A 282 -20.67 -13.74 7.29
N TYR A 283 -20.09 -14.88 6.94
CA TYR A 283 -18.71 -15.18 7.32
C TYR A 283 -17.74 -14.40 6.44
N TYR A 284 -16.90 -13.56 7.03
CA TYR A 284 -15.81 -12.90 6.32
C TYR A 284 -14.53 -13.70 6.46
N ASN A 285 -13.99 -14.16 5.33
CA ASN A 285 -12.67 -14.78 5.22
C ASN A 285 -11.67 -13.81 4.58
N LEU A 286 -10.64 -13.44 5.31
CA LEU A 286 -9.56 -12.60 4.79
C LEU A 286 -8.67 -13.43 3.87
N HIS A 287 -8.59 -13.05 2.59
CA HIS A 287 -7.82 -13.75 1.57
C HIS A 287 -6.32 -13.42 1.69
N MET A 288 -5.55 -14.39 2.16
CA MET A 288 -4.09 -14.27 2.27
C MET A 288 -3.38 -14.49 0.92
N PRO A 289 -2.28 -13.78 0.66
CA PRO A 289 -1.70 -12.69 1.46
C PRO A 289 -2.27 -11.30 1.10
N TRP A 290 -3.09 -11.19 0.06
CA TRP A 290 -3.38 -9.93 -0.62
C TRP A 290 -4.24 -8.96 0.20
N GLU A 291 -5.28 -9.42 0.88
CA GLU A 291 -6.10 -8.54 1.72
C GLU A 291 -5.31 -8.03 2.93
N ASN A 292 -4.53 -8.91 3.57
CA ASN A 292 -3.65 -8.50 4.66
C ASN A 292 -2.68 -7.40 4.23
N THR A 293 -2.15 -7.51 3.01
CA THR A 293 -1.27 -6.50 2.41
C THR A 293 -1.95 -5.14 2.35
N TRP A 294 -3.15 -5.05 1.79
CA TRP A 294 -3.84 -3.77 1.59
C TRP A 294 -4.47 -3.21 2.85
N LEU A 295 -4.88 -4.05 3.80
CA LEU A 295 -5.36 -3.61 5.11
C LEU A 295 -4.24 -3.02 5.97
N ALA A 296 -3.03 -3.52 5.82
CA ALA A 296 -1.88 -3.11 6.62
C ALA A 296 -1.01 -2.02 5.96
N ALA A 297 -0.96 -1.95 4.62
CA ALA A 297 -0.15 -0.97 3.89
C ALA A 297 -0.40 0.49 4.32
N PRO A 298 -1.66 0.95 4.49
CA PRO A 298 -1.93 2.33 4.86
C PRO A 298 -1.20 2.81 6.11
N THR A 299 -1.13 1.98 7.14
CA THR A 299 -0.45 2.35 8.41
C THR A 299 1.06 2.51 8.24
N ARG A 300 1.68 1.82 7.27
CA ARG A 300 3.11 1.94 6.96
C ARG A 300 3.44 3.22 6.25
N TYR A 301 2.63 3.61 5.28
CA TYR A 301 2.79 4.89 4.60
C TYR A 301 2.79 6.05 5.61
N ALA A 302 1.82 6.07 6.53
CA ALA A 302 1.75 7.08 7.58
C ALA A 302 3.01 7.09 8.47
N THR A 303 3.53 5.91 8.84
CA THR A 303 4.73 5.79 9.67
C THR A 303 5.98 6.28 8.93
N ILE A 304 6.15 5.93 7.64
CA ILE A 304 7.29 6.38 6.83
C ILE A 304 7.23 7.89 6.65
N ARG A 305 6.06 8.44 6.32
CA ARG A 305 5.88 9.88 6.16
C ARG A 305 6.17 10.65 7.45
N ALA A 306 5.76 10.12 8.60
CA ALA A 306 6.07 10.73 9.90
C ALA A 306 7.59 10.78 10.17
N ALA A 307 8.32 9.70 9.88
CA ALA A 307 9.77 9.64 10.04
C ALA A 307 10.48 10.67 9.12
N LEU A 308 10.09 10.74 7.85
CA LEU A 308 10.63 11.68 6.87
C LEU A 308 10.32 13.14 7.25
N ARG A 309 9.10 13.41 7.70
CA ARG A 309 8.71 14.75 8.18
C ARG A 309 9.53 15.18 9.40
N THR A 310 9.78 14.27 10.35
CA THR A 310 10.62 14.56 11.51
C THR A 310 12.07 14.88 11.10
N ALA A 311 12.56 14.27 10.02
CA ALA A 311 13.85 14.57 9.43
C ALA A 311 13.88 15.84 8.56
N GLY A 312 12.75 16.53 8.40
CA GLY A 312 12.64 17.76 7.59
C GLY A 312 12.52 17.54 6.09
N VAL A 313 12.37 16.30 5.63
CA VAL A 313 12.34 15.94 4.20
C VAL A 313 10.99 16.29 3.57
N GLN A 314 11.01 16.98 2.42
CA GLN A 314 9.81 17.29 1.64
C GLN A 314 9.44 16.12 0.72
N VAL A 315 8.55 15.28 1.21
CA VAL A 315 8.06 14.10 0.48
C VAL A 315 6.98 14.50 -0.52
N LYS A 316 7.17 14.12 -1.79
CA LYS A 316 6.15 14.24 -2.83
C LYS A 316 5.21 13.03 -2.80
N ASP A 317 5.77 11.82 -2.88
CA ASP A 317 4.99 10.58 -2.89
C ASP A 317 5.77 9.41 -2.28
N ILE A 318 5.05 8.36 -1.87
CA ILE A 318 5.61 7.13 -1.30
C ILE A 318 4.90 5.94 -1.94
N ASN A 319 5.65 4.91 -2.29
CA ASN A 319 5.11 3.61 -2.66
C ASN A 319 5.80 2.51 -1.83
N VAL A 320 5.04 1.83 -0.97
CA VAL A 320 5.50 0.59 -0.35
C VAL A 320 5.07 -0.55 -1.26
N THR A 321 6.00 -1.04 -2.06
CA THR A 321 5.70 -1.84 -3.24
C THR A 321 5.07 -3.19 -2.94
N LEU A 322 4.16 -3.64 -3.80
CA LEU A 322 3.59 -4.99 -3.71
C LEU A 322 4.65 -6.08 -3.90
N GLY A 323 5.64 -5.83 -4.76
CA GLY A 323 6.80 -6.72 -4.93
C GLY A 323 7.59 -6.91 -3.64
N GLY A 324 7.71 -5.88 -2.84
CA GLY A 324 8.26 -5.90 -1.47
C GLY A 324 7.26 -6.33 -0.40
N CYS A 325 6.18 -7.01 -0.78
CA CYS A 325 5.12 -7.52 0.09
C CYS A 325 4.37 -6.41 0.87
N ALA A 326 4.39 -5.17 0.38
CA ALA A 326 3.91 -3.94 1.04
C ALA A 326 4.46 -3.73 2.46
N PHE A 327 5.64 -4.27 2.74
CA PHE A 327 6.32 -4.20 4.03
C PHE A 327 7.78 -3.79 3.93
N TRP A 328 8.54 -4.40 3.01
CA TRP A 328 10.00 -4.40 3.06
C TRP A 328 10.66 -3.44 2.09
N HIS A 329 9.95 -3.06 1.03
CA HIS A 329 10.50 -2.20 -0.01
C HIS A 329 9.65 -0.95 -0.17
N ALA A 330 10.26 0.21 -0.01
CA ALA A 330 9.65 1.51 -0.27
C ALA A 330 10.42 2.28 -1.33
N VAL A 331 9.69 2.96 -2.21
CA VAL A 331 10.19 3.99 -3.11
C VAL A 331 9.63 5.33 -2.66
N ILE A 332 10.49 6.32 -2.49
CA ILE A 332 10.15 7.62 -1.91
C ILE A 332 10.59 8.73 -2.86
N SER A 333 9.64 9.50 -3.34
CA SER A 333 9.90 10.70 -4.16
C SER A 333 9.96 11.93 -3.28
N ILE A 334 11.04 12.70 -3.40
CA ILE A 334 11.29 13.91 -2.61
C ILE A 334 11.55 15.12 -3.49
N LYS A 335 11.23 16.31 -2.98
CA LYS A 335 11.72 17.56 -3.54
C LYS A 335 13.09 17.87 -2.92
N LYS A 336 14.13 17.32 -3.54
CA LYS A 336 15.48 17.25 -3.00
C LYS A 336 16.10 18.63 -2.73
N GLN A 337 16.71 18.76 -1.55
CA GLN A 337 17.75 19.75 -1.24
C GLN A 337 19.12 19.06 -1.21
N PRO A 338 20.26 19.80 -1.30
CA PRO A 338 21.59 19.20 -1.23
C PRO A 338 21.77 18.29 -0.01
N GLY A 339 22.26 17.06 -0.23
CA GLY A 339 22.47 16.03 0.80
C GLY A 339 21.21 15.36 1.35
N GLU A 340 20.01 15.77 0.93
CA GLU A 340 18.76 15.31 1.52
C GLU A 340 18.40 13.87 1.12
N GLY A 341 18.89 13.35 0.00
CA GLY A 341 18.70 11.95 -0.40
C GLY A 341 19.19 10.98 0.68
N LYS A 342 20.38 11.20 1.23
CA LYS A 342 20.93 10.37 2.33
C LYS A 342 20.13 10.53 3.63
N ASN A 343 19.70 11.75 3.97
CA ASN A 343 18.86 11.98 5.15
C ASN A 343 17.52 11.28 5.03
N ALA A 344 16.92 11.30 3.85
CA ALA A 344 15.67 10.57 3.56
C ALA A 344 15.85 9.06 3.72
N LEU A 345 16.96 8.49 3.23
CA LEU A 345 17.30 7.08 3.42
C LEU A 345 17.42 6.72 4.91
N LEU A 346 18.18 7.48 5.69
CA LEU A 346 18.37 7.24 7.13
C LEU A 346 17.04 7.30 7.88
N ALA A 347 16.21 8.31 7.60
CA ALA A 347 14.90 8.46 8.21
C ALA A 347 13.97 7.29 7.86
N ALA A 348 13.88 6.90 6.60
CA ALA A 348 13.04 5.80 6.18
C ALA A 348 13.54 4.44 6.71
N LEU A 349 14.84 4.17 6.68
CA LEU A 349 15.42 2.92 7.18
C LEU A 349 15.30 2.77 8.71
N SER A 350 15.03 3.85 9.46
CA SER A 350 14.69 3.77 10.88
C SER A 350 13.35 3.09 11.13
N VAL A 351 12.45 3.07 10.15
CA VAL A 351 11.17 2.35 10.22
C VAL A 351 11.45 0.85 10.26
N MET A 352 10.95 0.18 11.30
CA MET A 352 11.33 -1.20 11.63
C MET A 352 11.05 -2.18 10.49
N ASP A 353 9.91 -2.04 9.81
CA ASP A 353 9.46 -3.00 8.79
C ASP A 353 10.19 -2.84 7.45
N LEU A 354 10.86 -1.71 7.17
CA LEU A 354 11.56 -1.51 5.91
C LEU A 354 12.92 -2.22 5.89
N LYS A 355 13.18 -2.91 4.79
CA LYS A 355 14.44 -3.60 4.49
C LYS A 355 15.19 -2.94 3.33
N HIS A 356 14.46 -2.48 2.32
CA HIS A 356 15.00 -1.78 1.17
C HIS A 356 14.27 -0.45 0.96
N VAL A 357 15.02 0.61 0.68
CA VAL A 357 14.47 1.93 0.36
C VAL A 357 15.18 2.51 -0.84
N VAL A 358 14.42 3.00 -1.80
CA VAL A 358 14.91 3.80 -2.93
C VAL A 358 14.37 5.21 -2.78
N VAL A 359 15.25 6.21 -2.82
CA VAL A 359 14.88 7.62 -2.83
C VAL A 359 15.12 8.18 -4.23
N VAL A 360 14.12 8.87 -4.77
CA VAL A 360 14.13 9.46 -6.11
C VAL A 360 13.71 10.92 -6.06
N ASP A 361 14.01 11.69 -7.12
CA ASP A 361 13.50 13.06 -7.27
C ASP A 361 12.01 13.09 -7.63
N ASP A 362 11.44 14.30 -7.63
CA ASP A 362 10.03 14.58 -7.88
C ASP A 362 9.59 14.42 -9.35
N ASP A 363 10.51 14.11 -10.26
CA ASP A 363 10.24 13.79 -11.67
C ASP A 363 9.96 12.30 -11.92
N ILE A 364 10.10 11.44 -10.90
CA ILE A 364 9.89 9.99 -10.98
C ILE A 364 8.50 9.61 -10.44
N ASP A 365 7.80 8.76 -11.20
CA ASP A 365 6.58 8.10 -10.70
C ASP A 365 6.96 6.87 -9.87
N VAL A 366 6.81 6.99 -8.55
CA VAL A 366 7.12 5.89 -7.61
C VAL A 366 6.24 4.65 -7.80
N ASN A 367 5.12 4.77 -8.52
CA ASN A 367 4.18 3.67 -8.79
C ASN A 367 4.48 2.95 -10.11
N ASP A 368 5.34 3.51 -10.96
CA ASP A 368 5.83 2.85 -12.17
C ASP A 368 7.21 2.21 -11.92
N PRO A 369 7.30 0.87 -11.82
CA PRO A 369 8.58 0.18 -11.63
C PRO A 369 9.60 0.50 -12.73
N THR A 370 9.15 0.71 -13.97
CA THR A 370 10.03 1.04 -15.09
C THR A 370 10.70 2.39 -14.89
N ASP A 371 9.95 3.36 -14.37
CA ASP A 371 10.46 4.70 -14.10
C ASP A 371 11.47 4.69 -12.93
N VAL A 372 11.17 3.91 -11.91
CA VAL A 372 12.07 3.72 -10.75
C VAL A 372 13.38 3.03 -11.17
N GLU A 373 13.28 1.95 -11.95
CA GLU A 373 14.47 1.25 -12.48
C GLU A 373 15.30 2.15 -13.38
N TRP A 374 14.65 2.98 -14.21
CA TRP A 374 15.33 3.97 -15.02
C TRP A 374 16.11 4.96 -14.15
N ALA A 375 15.52 5.47 -13.08
CA ALA A 375 16.22 6.36 -12.15
C ALA A 375 17.45 5.69 -11.52
N ILE A 376 17.31 4.43 -11.08
CA ILE A 376 18.42 3.65 -10.53
C ILE A 376 19.52 3.47 -11.58
N ALA A 377 19.16 3.05 -12.79
CA ALA A 377 20.13 2.77 -13.86
C ALA A 377 20.90 4.01 -14.33
N THR A 378 20.28 5.20 -14.27
CA THR A 378 20.85 6.42 -14.84
C THR A 378 21.50 7.36 -13.82
N ARG A 379 21.18 7.22 -12.51
CA ARG A 379 21.57 8.18 -11.46
C ARG A 379 22.47 7.58 -10.38
N VAL A 380 22.46 6.24 -10.19
CA VAL A 380 23.14 5.59 -9.05
C VAL A 380 24.57 5.18 -9.42
N GLN A 381 25.51 5.54 -8.57
CA GLN A 381 26.86 4.99 -8.54
C GLN A 381 27.01 4.11 -7.28
N GLY A 382 27.39 2.83 -7.48
CA GLY A 382 27.31 1.82 -6.44
C GLY A 382 28.22 2.03 -5.23
N ASP A 383 29.29 2.80 -5.40
CA ASP A 383 30.31 3.05 -4.36
C ASP A 383 29.89 4.12 -3.34
N HIS A 384 28.98 5.03 -3.70
CA HIS A 384 28.57 6.12 -2.80
C HIS A 384 27.06 6.35 -2.69
N ASP A 385 26.25 5.81 -3.60
CA ASP A 385 24.79 5.98 -3.57
C ASP A 385 24.06 4.81 -2.94
N ILE A 386 24.78 3.74 -2.60
CA ILE A 386 24.22 2.60 -1.86
C ILE A 386 24.62 2.70 -0.39
N MET A 387 23.62 2.66 0.49
CA MET A 387 23.80 2.66 1.94
C MET A 387 23.44 1.29 2.50
N ILE A 388 24.33 0.68 3.27
CA ILE A 388 24.09 -0.58 3.96
C ILE A 388 24.14 -0.33 5.46
N VAL A 389 23.04 -0.65 6.18
CA VAL A 389 22.93 -0.58 7.63
C VAL A 389 22.92 -1.99 8.18
N SER A 390 24.06 -2.44 8.69
CA SER A 390 24.23 -3.77 9.27
C SER A 390 23.65 -3.87 10.69
N ASN A 391 23.28 -5.09 11.11
CA ASN A 391 22.81 -5.39 12.47
C ASN A 391 21.57 -4.58 12.91
N ALA A 392 20.74 -4.16 11.96
CA ALA A 392 19.48 -3.51 12.24
C ALA A 392 18.43 -4.55 12.68
N ARG A 393 17.48 -4.12 13.54
CA ARG A 393 16.35 -4.97 13.90
C ARG A 393 15.55 -5.36 12.65
N ALA A 394 15.32 -6.65 12.49
CA ALA A 394 14.60 -7.22 11.36
C ALA A 394 13.32 -7.96 11.79
N LYS A 395 12.50 -8.33 10.83
CA LYS A 395 11.25 -9.03 11.07
C LYS A 395 11.49 -10.55 11.14
N PRO A 396 10.93 -11.26 12.13
CA PRO A 396 11.10 -12.72 12.25
C PRO A 396 10.66 -13.52 11.02
N LEU A 397 9.74 -12.97 10.21
CA LEU A 397 9.24 -13.60 8.98
C LEU A 397 10.13 -13.34 7.74
N ASP A 398 11.29 -12.68 7.89
CA ASP A 398 12.25 -12.51 6.82
C ASP A 398 12.97 -13.84 6.52
N PRO A 399 12.69 -14.50 5.37
CA PRO A 399 13.21 -15.83 5.08
C PRO A 399 14.72 -15.83 4.78
N SER A 400 15.31 -14.66 4.56
CA SER A 400 16.75 -14.52 4.31
C SER A 400 17.58 -14.50 5.60
N LEU A 401 16.92 -14.55 6.76
CA LEU A 401 17.58 -14.52 8.08
C LEU A 401 17.42 -15.87 8.78
N PRO A 402 18.34 -16.21 9.70
CA PRO A 402 18.21 -17.41 10.53
C PRO A 402 16.87 -17.41 11.27
N GLN A 403 16.11 -18.48 11.14
CA GLN A 403 14.84 -18.68 11.81
C GLN A 403 15.06 -19.37 13.15
N GLY A 404 14.40 -18.93 14.21
CA GLY A 404 14.50 -19.54 15.53
C GLY A 404 13.41 -19.06 16.48
N TYR A 405 12.95 -19.95 17.35
CA TYR A 405 11.94 -19.63 18.34
C TYR A 405 12.47 -18.60 19.35
N GLY A 406 11.73 -17.52 19.55
CA GLY A 406 12.05 -16.48 20.54
C GLY A 406 13.20 -15.54 20.15
N VAL A 407 13.82 -15.71 19.00
CA VAL A 407 14.90 -14.86 18.50
C VAL A 407 14.30 -13.68 17.75
N VAL A 408 14.65 -12.45 18.17
CA VAL A 408 14.41 -11.26 17.33
C VAL A 408 15.62 -11.13 16.40
N PRO A 409 15.47 -11.44 15.10
CA PRO A 409 16.60 -11.44 14.20
C PRO A 409 17.12 -10.02 13.96
N THR A 410 18.42 -9.93 13.75
CA THR A 410 19.05 -8.75 13.17
C THR A 410 19.45 -9.04 11.72
N GLY A 411 19.34 -8.04 10.86
CA GLY A 411 19.67 -8.15 9.46
C GLY A 411 20.31 -6.88 8.92
N ALA A 412 20.61 -6.86 7.63
CA ALA A 412 21.05 -5.66 6.96
C ALA A 412 19.86 -4.97 6.28
N LYS A 413 19.87 -3.63 6.27
CA LYS A 413 18.96 -2.78 5.50
C LYS A 413 19.74 -2.10 4.40
N VAL A 414 19.10 -1.88 3.24
CA VAL A 414 19.73 -1.25 2.07
C VAL A 414 18.94 -0.02 1.66
N GLY A 415 19.65 1.09 1.47
CA GLY A 415 19.14 2.32 0.88
C GLY A 415 19.85 2.62 -0.44
N ILE A 416 19.10 3.08 -1.42
CA ILE A 416 19.60 3.51 -2.73
C ILE A 416 19.18 4.96 -2.94
N ASP A 417 20.16 5.85 -3.08
CA ASP A 417 19.94 7.24 -3.45
C ASP A 417 19.95 7.35 -4.98
N ALA A 418 18.77 7.28 -5.57
CA ALA A 418 18.57 7.41 -7.02
C ALA A 418 18.08 8.82 -7.39
N THR A 419 18.50 9.82 -6.61
CA THR A 419 18.29 11.24 -6.95
C THR A 419 19.36 11.72 -7.92
N ILE A 420 19.08 12.80 -8.65
CA ILE A 420 20.06 13.42 -9.55
C ILE A 420 21.30 13.85 -8.75
N PRO A 421 22.52 13.43 -9.13
CA PRO A 421 23.76 13.84 -8.44
C PRO A 421 23.93 15.35 -8.42
N GLU A 422 24.41 15.90 -7.30
CA GLU A 422 24.51 17.36 -7.11
C GLU A 422 25.53 18.06 -8.02
N ASN A 423 26.56 17.32 -8.43
CA ASN A 423 27.63 17.81 -9.29
C ASN A 423 27.33 17.66 -10.79
N ILE A 424 26.17 17.12 -11.17
CA ILE A 424 25.74 16.94 -12.55
C ILE A 424 24.60 17.92 -12.84
N PRO A 425 24.70 18.75 -13.90
CA PRO A 425 23.61 19.65 -14.27
C PRO A 425 22.32 18.88 -14.56
N ARG A 426 21.19 19.41 -14.11
CA ARG A 426 19.87 18.77 -14.23
C ARG A 426 19.45 18.56 -15.69
N GLU A 427 19.97 19.34 -16.60
CA GLU A 427 19.77 19.26 -18.05
C GLU A 427 20.23 17.93 -18.66
N TYR A 428 21.18 17.24 -18.04
CA TYR A 428 21.60 15.89 -18.49
C TYR A 428 20.54 14.81 -18.24
N TYR A 429 19.54 15.11 -17.42
CA TYR A 429 18.44 14.22 -17.07
C TYR A 429 17.10 14.66 -17.67
N GLU A 430 17.14 15.61 -18.64
CA GLU A 430 15.96 15.99 -19.40
C GLU A 430 15.45 14.81 -20.22
N ARG A 431 14.20 14.43 -20.01
CA ARG A 431 13.60 13.31 -20.72
C ARG A 431 13.24 13.70 -22.15
N ILE A 432 13.33 12.72 -23.06
CA ILE A 432 12.82 12.89 -24.43
C ILE A 432 11.32 13.22 -24.34
N THR A 433 10.98 14.40 -24.84
CA THR A 433 9.59 14.81 -25.03
C THR A 433 9.34 14.87 -26.54
N TYR A 434 8.34 14.10 -27.00
CA TYR A 434 8.01 14.10 -28.42
C TYR A 434 7.42 15.45 -28.84
N ALA A 435 7.91 15.96 -29.97
CA ALA A 435 7.41 17.20 -30.53
C ALA A 435 5.89 17.12 -30.76
N TYR A 436 5.18 18.19 -30.39
CA TYR A 436 3.73 18.29 -30.55
C TYR A 436 2.89 17.25 -29.77
N ALA A 437 3.42 16.61 -28.75
CA ALA A 437 2.73 15.56 -27.97
C ALA A 437 1.37 16.00 -27.40
N VAL A 438 1.17 17.29 -27.14
CA VAL A 438 -0.10 17.84 -26.66
C VAL A 438 -1.14 18.01 -27.80
N ARG A 439 -0.68 18.20 -29.05
CA ARG A 439 -1.53 18.55 -30.20
C ARG A 439 -1.84 17.37 -31.11
N ALA A 440 -0.95 16.36 -31.15
CA ALA A 440 -1.10 15.18 -32.00
C ALA A 440 -1.59 13.98 -31.18
N LYS A 441 -2.85 13.60 -31.35
CA LYS A 441 -3.44 12.41 -30.74
C LYS A 441 -3.74 11.38 -31.80
N ILE A 442 -3.29 10.16 -31.62
CA ILE A 442 -3.46 9.07 -32.61
C ILE A 442 -4.93 8.85 -32.96
N ASP A 443 -5.84 8.93 -31.98
CA ASP A 443 -7.26 8.74 -32.19
C ASP A 443 -7.88 9.74 -33.16
N ASP A 444 -7.37 10.99 -33.18
CA ASP A 444 -7.81 12.01 -34.14
C ASP A 444 -7.51 11.57 -35.56
N TYR A 445 -6.32 11.01 -35.82
CA TYR A 445 -5.88 10.58 -37.16
C TYR A 445 -6.55 9.28 -37.59
N VAL A 446 -6.76 8.36 -36.69
CA VAL A 446 -7.57 7.15 -36.91
C VAL A 446 -9.02 7.55 -37.25
N GLY A 447 -9.52 8.62 -36.59
CA GLY A 447 -10.83 9.23 -36.89
C GLY A 447 -10.90 10.05 -38.19
N GLY A 448 -9.82 10.13 -38.96
CA GLY A 448 -9.79 10.80 -40.28
C GLY A 448 -9.35 12.26 -40.28
N LYS A 449 -8.78 12.77 -39.17
CA LYS A 449 -8.18 14.11 -39.11
C LYS A 449 -7.08 14.25 -40.16
N LYS A 450 -7.04 15.38 -40.82
CA LYS A 450 -5.99 15.78 -41.76
C LYS A 450 -5.32 17.04 -41.23
N ASP A 451 -4.00 17.05 -41.24
CA ASP A 451 -3.25 18.28 -40.92
C ASP A 451 -3.29 19.25 -42.11
N SER A 452 -3.29 20.54 -41.80
CA SER A 452 -2.96 21.60 -42.75
C SER A 452 -1.48 21.91 -42.62
N VAL A 453 -0.79 22.02 -43.72
CA VAL A 453 0.63 22.42 -43.78
C VAL A 453 0.74 23.80 -44.39
N GLY A 454 1.81 24.52 -44.04
CA GLY A 454 2.13 25.82 -44.62
C GLY A 454 2.48 25.72 -46.12
N GLU A 455 2.70 26.86 -46.75
CA GLU A 455 3.00 26.94 -48.17
C GLU A 455 4.46 26.52 -48.45
N ALA A 456 4.65 25.81 -49.57
CA ALA A 456 6.00 25.49 -50.05
C ALA A 456 6.64 26.73 -50.66
N GLY A 457 7.85 27.07 -50.19
CA GLY A 457 8.61 28.20 -50.71
C GLY A 457 9.55 27.83 -51.87
N ASP A 458 9.70 28.75 -52.82
CA ASP A 458 10.73 28.69 -53.84
C ASP A 458 12.10 29.13 -53.25
N GLU A 459 13.18 29.14 -54.06
CA GLU A 459 14.52 29.52 -53.59
C GLU A 459 14.60 30.95 -53.02
N ARG A 460 13.78 31.91 -53.53
CA ARG A 460 13.71 33.28 -53.03
C ARG A 460 13.02 33.32 -51.67
N ALA A 461 11.95 32.56 -51.50
CA ALA A 461 11.25 32.44 -50.24
C ALA A 461 12.16 31.80 -49.18
N VAL A 462 12.92 30.75 -49.53
CA VAL A 462 13.92 30.11 -48.63
C VAL A 462 14.99 31.10 -48.16
N ALA A 463 15.51 31.95 -49.07
CA ALA A 463 16.55 32.95 -48.70
C ALA A 463 15.95 34.05 -47.83
N ALA A 464 14.74 34.52 -48.11
CA ALA A 464 14.05 35.51 -47.28
C ALA A 464 13.74 34.95 -45.87
N LEU A 465 13.18 33.77 -45.84
CA LEU A 465 12.88 33.05 -44.58
C LEU A 465 14.16 32.83 -43.74
N ALA A 466 15.28 32.49 -44.37
CA ALA A 466 16.58 32.35 -43.66
C ALA A 466 17.00 33.67 -43.00
N ALA A 467 16.78 34.81 -43.62
CA ALA A 467 17.05 36.11 -43.02
C ALA A 467 16.15 36.39 -41.80
N ASP A 468 14.87 36.09 -41.91
CA ASP A 468 13.90 36.25 -40.82
C ASP A 468 14.19 35.30 -39.63
N ILE A 469 14.54 34.05 -39.93
CA ILE A 469 15.01 33.10 -38.90
C ILE A 469 16.29 33.63 -38.21
N LEU A 470 17.25 34.10 -38.98
CA LEU A 470 18.51 34.64 -38.44
C LEU A 470 18.25 35.82 -37.49
N GLN A 471 17.32 36.70 -37.86
CA GLN A 471 16.90 37.80 -37.01
C GLN A 471 16.25 37.29 -35.71
N ALA A 472 15.37 36.33 -35.81
CA ALA A 472 14.66 35.78 -34.64
C ALA A 472 15.60 35.09 -33.64
N ILE A 473 16.49 34.20 -34.11
CA ILE A 473 17.47 33.51 -33.26
C ILE A 473 18.59 34.43 -32.74
N GLY A 474 18.78 35.57 -33.40
CA GLY A 474 19.69 36.64 -32.94
C GLY A 474 19.16 37.39 -31.72
N GLN A 475 17.86 37.51 -31.60
CA GLN A 475 17.22 38.10 -30.42
C GLN A 475 17.21 37.13 -29.21
N SER A 476 16.92 35.88 -29.45
CA SER A 476 16.90 34.82 -28.42
C SER A 476 17.12 33.44 -29.06
N PRO A 477 17.99 32.58 -28.50
CA PRO A 477 18.13 31.19 -28.97
C PRO A 477 16.83 30.45 -28.95
N MET A 478 16.56 29.66 -30.00
CA MET A 478 15.31 28.91 -30.19
C MET A 478 15.58 27.45 -30.53
N TYR A 479 14.78 26.52 -30.05
CA TYR A 479 14.82 25.17 -30.57
C TYR A 479 14.26 25.14 -32.01
N PHE A 480 14.62 24.11 -32.77
CA PHE A 480 14.11 23.98 -34.13
C PHE A 480 12.58 23.94 -34.18
N THR A 481 11.93 23.28 -33.19
CA THR A 481 10.47 23.25 -33.05
C THR A 481 9.86 24.63 -32.84
N ASP A 482 10.52 25.50 -32.06
CA ASP A 482 10.06 26.87 -31.85
C ASP A 482 10.14 27.70 -33.15
N VAL A 483 11.23 27.48 -33.93
CA VAL A 483 11.38 28.10 -35.26
C VAL A 483 10.29 27.59 -36.19
N ALA A 484 10.02 26.29 -36.23
CA ALA A 484 8.97 25.69 -37.05
C ALA A 484 7.58 26.22 -36.69
N GLU A 485 7.30 26.42 -35.42
CA GLU A 485 6.02 27.02 -34.98
C GLU A 485 5.90 28.50 -35.34
N LYS A 486 6.98 29.27 -35.13
CA LYS A 486 6.98 30.71 -35.42
C LYS A 486 6.78 31.00 -36.88
N PHE A 487 7.28 30.15 -37.77
CA PHE A 487 7.22 30.31 -39.22
C PHE A 487 6.29 29.29 -39.90
N ALA A 488 5.25 28.83 -39.19
CA ALA A 488 4.30 27.81 -39.64
C ALA A 488 3.46 28.20 -40.90
N THR A 489 3.60 29.41 -41.37
CA THR A 489 3.06 29.83 -42.70
C THR A 489 3.79 29.13 -43.85
N TYR A 490 5.01 28.67 -43.65
CA TYR A 490 5.76 27.81 -44.56
C TYR A 490 5.63 26.33 -44.16
N ASP A 491 5.79 25.44 -45.12
CA ASP A 491 5.89 24.03 -44.84
C ASP A 491 7.22 23.67 -44.15
N PHE A 492 7.25 22.51 -43.45
CA PHE A 492 8.44 22.06 -42.70
C PHE A 492 9.70 21.94 -43.57
N ARG A 493 9.52 21.54 -44.86
CA ARG A 493 10.64 21.39 -45.81
C ARG A 493 11.29 22.75 -46.12
N THR A 494 10.49 23.77 -46.35
CA THR A 494 10.96 25.13 -46.62
C THR A 494 11.71 25.71 -45.42
N ILE A 495 11.19 25.49 -44.20
CA ILE A 495 11.86 25.91 -42.95
C ILE A 495 13.21 25.19 -42.79
N ALA A 496 13.25 23.88 -43.03
CA ALA A 496 14.49 23.10 -42.96
C ALA A 496 15.51 23.56 -44.02
N GLN A 497 15.10 23.90 -45.23
CA GLN A 497 15.97 24.46 -46.27
C GLN A 497 16.51 25.84 -45.90
N ALA A 498 15.72 26.70 -45.27
CA ALA A 498 16.17 28.00 -44.79
C ALA A 498 17.23 27.86 -43.68
N ILE A 499 17.05 26.93 -42.75
CA ILE A 499 18.05 26.62 -41.74
C ILE A 499 19.32 26.03 -42.37
N GLY A 500 19.18 25.13 -43.36
CA GLY A 500 20.29 24.59 -44.14
C GLY A 500 21.11 25.71 -44.85
N HIS A 501 20.41 26.71 -45.41
CA HIS A 501 21.06 27.88 -46.00
C HIS A 501 21.88 28.68 -44.97
N LEU A 502 21.39 28.84 -43.73
CA LEU A 502 22.15 29.50 -42.65
C LEU A 502 23.37 28.70 -42.22
N HIS A 503 23.28 27.36 -42.25
CA HIS A 503 24.47 26.50 -42.04
C HIS A 503 25.51 26.66 -43.17
N ALA A 504 25.07 26.58 -44.42
CA ALA A 504 25.96 26.70 -45.58
C ALA A 504 26.67 28.06 -45.65
N THR A 505 26.03 29.10 -45.12
CA THR A 505 26.60 30.44 -45.06
C THR A 505 27.33 30.75 -43.75
N GLU A 506 27.57 29.74 -42.92
CA GLU A 506 28.27 29.81 -41.62
C GLU A 506 27.67 30.82 -40.63
N LYS A 507 26.40 31.14 -40.74
CA LYS A 507 25.72 32.10 -39.85
C LYS A 507 25.06 31.44 -38.64
N LEU A 508 24.74 30.13 -38.74
CA LEU A 508 24.07 29.38 -37.69
C LEU A 508 25.06 28.72 -36.74
N TRP A 509 24.68 28.69 -35.46
CA TRP A 509 25.41 28.01 -34.40
C TRP A 509 24.39 27.43 -33.39
N GLN A 510 24.88 26.79 -32.35
CA GLN A 510 24.05 26.33 -31.25
C GLN A 510 24.57 26.85 -29.93
N ASP A 511 23.69 27.09 -28.97
CA ASP A 511 24.05 27.39 -27.60
C ASP A 511 24.34 26.09 -26.80
N PRO A 512 24.79 26.16 -25.54
CA PRO A 512 25.08 24.98 -24.71
C PRO A 512 23.85 24.05 -24.49
N ARG A 513 22.63 24.54 -24.71
CA ARG A 513 21.40 23.74 -24.62
C ARG A 513 20.93 23.17 -25.98
N GLY A 514 21.72 23.34 -27.02
CA GLY A 514 21.40 22.88 -28.38
C GLY A 514 20.39 23.76 -29.13
N ARG A 515 20.01 24.94 -28.60
CA ARG A 515 19.12 25.86 -29.28
C ARG A 515 19.87 26.61 -30.38
N LEU A 516 19.22 26.86 -31.50
CA LEU A 516 19.77 27.60 -32.65
C LEU A 516 20.05 29.05 -32.24
N CYS A 517 21.20 29.54 -32.57
CA CYS A 517 21.63 30.93 -32.33
C CYS A 517 22.55 31.42 -33.45
N VAL A 518 22.86 32.71 -33.47
CA VAL A 518 23.80 33.28 -34.44
C VAL A 518 25.22 32.91 -34.07
N ARG A 519 26.03 32.48 -35.04
CA ARG A 519 27.46 32.18 -34.85
C ARG A 519 28.20 33.40 -34.34
N GLY A 520 29.00 33.23 -33.28
CA GLY A 520 29.75 34.31 -32.65
C GLY A 520 28.93 35.24 -31.75
N SER A 521 27.63 34.98 -31.57
CA SER A 521 26.84 35.72 -30.59
C SER A 521 27.23 35.38 -29.16
N GLN A 522 26.76 36.17 -28.21
CA GLN A 522 26.97 35.90 -26.77
C GLN A 522 26.41 34.56 -26.29
N PHE A 523 25.46 33.98 -27.04
CA PHE A 523 24.80 32.72 -26.73
C PHE A 523 25.55 31.49 -27.26
N ALA A 524 26.45 31.69 -28.25
CA ALA A 524 27.09 30.60 -28.96
C ALA A 524 27.96 29.73 -28.04
N ALA A 525 27.73 28.40 -28.08
CA ALA A 525 28.58 27.44 -27.37
C ALA A 525 30.05 27.58 -27.85
N LYS A 526 30.97 27.55 -26.90
CA LYS A 526 32.41 27.55 -27.20
C LYS A 526 32.91 26.13 -27.35
N PRO A 527 33.73 25.82 -28.36
CA PRO A 527 34.35 24.50 -28.45
C PRO A 527 35.25 24.26 -27.23
N PRO A 528 35.36 23.00 -26.77
CA PRO A 528 36.27 22.68 -25.67
C PRO A 528 37.70 23.13 -26.04
N VAL A 529 38.33 23.84 -25.13
CA VAL A 529 39.75 24.17 -25.28
C VAL A 529 40.53 22.86 -25.21
N LYS A 530 41.28 22.55 -26.28
CA LYS A 530 42.13 21.35 -26.34
C LYS A 530 43.27 21.43 -25.34
#